data_3114d066c2135634dca4367424253e61
#
_entry.id   3114d066c2135634dca4367424253e61
#
_cell.length_a   1.000
_cell.length_b   1.000
_cell.length_c   1.000
_cell.angle_alpha   90.00
_cell.angle_beta   90.00
_cell.angle_gamma   90.00
#
_symmetry.space_group_name_H-M   'P 1'
#
loop_
_entity.id
_entity.type
_entity.pdbx_description
1 polymer ?
#
loop_
_entity_poly.entity_id
_entity_poly.type
_entity_poly.pdbx_seq_one_letter_code
_entity_poly.pdbx_strand_id
1 'polypeptide(L)'
;MLNYTSFTHSRSNSIQRLFLLLSLVFVTTISSAQRAVIPLNNDWLFRFSHEVHKGSGHKVALPHTWNAVDALSGKPDYKRGIGNYSRSLFVPASWQGRRIFIRFEGANTTTDLFLNGKHIGEHRGGYGAFIFELTDKLIYGAKNQLLVRVNNAEQLDVMPLVGDFNFYGGIYRNVALLLTNDVCISPLDYASPGIYLRQTKVDAQQADVKADVMLDNPTDKTQQVEVAVEVFSGDKSIIKQQKSIRLEAQAMVKKHTIPFTIRRPHLWNGTQDPFIYKV
;
A
#
# COMPACT_ATOMS: atom_id res chain seq x y z
N MET A 1 86.05 24.76 -7.27
CA MET A 1 85.31 23.86 -6.41
C MET A 1 83.85 24.04 -6.71
N LEU A 2 83.23 23.13 -7.44
CA LEU A 2 81.83 23.18 -7.87
C LEU A 2 81.07 22.18 -6.99
N ASN A 3 80.02 22.72 -6.24
CA ASN A 3 79.11 21.91 -5.45
C ASN A 3 77.95 21.53 -6.32
N TYR A 4 77.67 20.25 -6.53
CA TYR A 4 76.47 19.69 -7.10
C TYR A 4 75.48 19.39 -5.98
N THR A 5 74.32 20.05 -6.04
CA THR A 5 73.14 19.69 -5.25
C THR A 5 72.21 18.83 -6.05
N SER A 6 71.97 17.62 -5.57
CA SER A 6 71.04 16.63 -6.16
C SER A 6 69.59 16.96 -5.84
N PHE A 7 68.75 17.09 -6.87
CA PHE A 7 67.27 17.13 -6.75
C PHE A 7 66.72 15.70 -6.77
N THR A 8 66.17 15.24 -5.68
CA THR A 8 65.36 14.02 -5.64
C THR A 8 63.90 14.40 -5.78
N HIS A 9 63.30 13.89 -6.86
CA HIS A 9 61.87 14.07 -7.17
C HIS A 9 60.98 13.21 -6.28
N SER A 10 60.14 13.88 -5.50
CA SER A 10 59.00 13.29 -4.82
C SER A 10 57.82 13.15 -5.79
N ARG A 11 57.70 12.01 -6.49
CA ARG A 11 56.53 11.68 -7.32
C ARG A 11 55.62 10.60 -6.73
N SER A 12 55.81 10.19 -5.48
CA SER A 12 55.08 9.05 -4.90
C SER A 12 53.72 9.41 -4.23
N ASN A 13 53.51 10.66 -3.82
CA ASN A 13 52.37 11.00 -2.96
C ASN A 13 51.08 11.35 -3.72
N SER A 14 51.15 11.61 -5.03
CA SER A 14 49.95 12.01 -5.80
C SER A 14 49.09 10.82 -6.24
N ILE A 15 49.71 9.68 -6.51
CA ILE A 15 49.01 8.47 -6.96
C ILE A 15 48.27 7.80 -5.79
N GLN A 16 48.90 7.76 -4.60
CA GLN A 16 48.23 7.24 -3.41
C GLN A 16 47.03 8.07 -2.96
N ARG A 17 47.04 9.39 -3.11
CA ARG A 17 45.92 10.26 -2.81
C ARG A 17 44.79 10.11 -3.84
N LEU A 18 45.07 9.80 -5.08
CA LEU A 18 44.08 9.53 -6.11
C LEU A 18 43.35 8.20 -5.89
N PHE A 19 44.07 7.14 -5.42
CA PHE A 19 43.45 5.88 -5.04
C PHE A 19 42.57 5.97 -3.79
N LEU A 20 42.93 6.83 -2.81
CA LEU A 20 42.09 7.06 -1.62
C LEU A 20 40.81 7.85 -1.92
N LEU A 21 40.82 8.71 -2.92
CA LEU A 21 39.63 9.44 -3.39
C LEU A 21 38.69 8.59 -4.25
N LEU A 22 39.20 7.59 -4.96
CA LEU A 22 38.38 6.68 -5.75
C LEU A 22 37.66 5.59 -4.91
N SER A 23 38.20 5.27 -3.72
CA SER A 23 37.58 4.29 -2.82
C SER A 23 36.43 4.84 -1.98
N LEU A 24 36.19 6.15 -2.01
CA LEU A 24 35.15 6.83 -1.19
C LEU A 24 33.83 7.03 -1.93
N VAL A 25 33.66 6.53 -3.16
CA VAL A 25 32.44 6.76 -3.97
C VAL A 25 31.51 5.54 -4.05
N PHE A 26 31.79 4.47 -3.33
CA PHE A 26 30.80 3.40 -3.13
C PHE A 26 29.99 3.63 -1.84
N VAL A 27 29.36 4.80 -1.72
CA VAL A 27 28.20 4.95 -0.84
C VAL A 27 27.06 4.23 -1.54
N THR A 28 26.87 2.95 -1.23
CA THR A 28 25.61 2.27 -1.54
C THR A 28 24.51 3.03 -0.81
N THR A 29 23.77 3.86 -1.54
CA THR A 29 22.54 4.41 -1.03
C THR A 29 21.59 3.23 -0.81
N ILE A 30 21.47 2.79 0.44
CA ILE A 30 20.41 1.88 0.85
C ILE A 30 19.11 2.67 0.66
N SER A 31 18.50 2.53 -0.51
CA SER A 31 17.17 3.08 -0.76
C SER A 31 16.21 2.30 0.12
N SER A 32 15.80 2.91 1.23
CA SER A 32 14.71 2.35 2.04
C SER A 32 13.44 2.37 1.19
N ALA A 33 12.84 1.20 0.98
CA ALA A 33 11.58 1.06 0.25
C ALA A 33 10.43 1.60 1.12
N GLN A 34 10.33 2.92 1.23
CA GLN A 34 9.31 3.54 2.06
C GLN A 34 7.98 3.60 1.32
N ARG A 35 6.99 2.86 1.83
CA ARG A 35 5.59 3.01 1.43
C ARG A 35 5.04 4.28 2.06
N ALA A 36 4.58 5.23 1.24
CA ALA A 36 3.83 6.39 1.72
C ALA A 36 2.32 6.14 1.56
N VAL A 37 1.55 6.54 2.57
CA VAL A 37 0.08 6.47 2.57
C VAL A 37 -0.46 7.89 2.64
N ILE A 38 -1.24 8.29 1.65
CA ILE A 38 -1.81 9.63 1.54
C ILE A 38 -3.33 9.52 1.60
N PRO A 39 -3.98 9.97 2.69
CA PRO A 39 -5.43 9.91 2.81
C PRO A 39 -6.13 10.74 1.73
N LEU A 40 -7.21 10.19 1.17
CA LEU A 40 -8.07 10.85 0.19
C LEU A 40 -9.52 11.02 0.70
N ASN A 41 -9.71 11.23 1.99
CA ASN A 41 -11.06 11.24 2.58
C ASN A 41 -11.83 12.55 2.38
N ASN A 42 -11.16 13.65 2.05
CA ASN A 42 -11.78 14.97 1.91
C ASN A 42 -11.98 15.37 0.44
N ASP A 43 -12.76 16.44 0.23
CA ASP A 43 -12.94 17.11 -1.07
C ASP A 43 -13.60 16.26 -2.16
N TRP A 44 -14.52 15.39 -1.78
CA TRP A 44 -15.36 14.66 -2.72
C TRP A 44 -16.66 15.40 -3.01
N LEU A 45 -17.11 15.29 -4.26
CA LEU A 45 -18.46 15.69 -4.69
C LEU A 45 -19.26 14.42 -4.91
N PHE A 46 -20.42 14.33 -4.27
CA PHE A 46 -21.35 13.21 -4.39
C PHE A 46 -22.63 13.61 -5.10
N ARG A 47 -23.13 12.75 -6.00
CA ARG A 47 -24.47 12.84 -6.61
C ARG A 47 -24.95 11.46 -7.02
N PHE A 48 -26.27 11.28 -7.02
CA PHE A 48 -26.87 10.09 -7.64
C PHE A 48 -26.83 10.18 -9.18
N SER A 49 -26.75 9.02 -9.86
CA SER A 49 -26.75 8.99 -11.33
C SER A 49 -28.01 9.57 -11.96
N HIS A 50 -29.16 9.43 -11.32
CA HIS A 50 -30.44 10.01 -11.79
C HIS A 50 -30.59 11.54 -11.56
N GLU A 51 -29.64 12.15 -10.86
CA GLU A 51 -29.63 13.59 -10.55
C GLU A 51 -28.70 14.40 -11.46
N VAL A 52 -28.29 13.84 -12.59
CA VAL A 52 -27.32 14.50 -13.52
C VAL A 52 -27.75 15.93 -13.91
N HIS A 53 -29.05 16.19 -13.98
CA HIS A 53 -29.60 17.50 -14.33
C HIS A 53 -29.73 18.47 -13.15
N LYS A 54 -29.43 18.05 -11.91
CA LYS A 54 -29.62 18.86 -10.68
C LYS A 54 -28.33 19.58 -10.21
N GLY A 55 -27.34 19.75 -11.05
CA GLY A 55 -26.11 20.47 -10.72
C GLY A 55 -24.90 19.58 -10.44
N SER A 56 -23.85 20.17 -9.87
CA SER A 56 -22.52 19.52 -9.68
C SER A 56 -22.43 18.50 -8.55
N GLY A 57 -23.51 18.26 -7.80
CA GLY A 57 -23.50 17.45 -6.59
C GLY A 57 -23.15 18.26 -5.33
N HIS A 58 -23.10 17.60 -4.18
CA HIS A 58 -22.77 18.22 -2.89
C HIS A 58 -21.45 17.68 -2.33
N LYS A 59 -20.77 18.52 -1.55
CA LYS A 59 -19.51 18.14 -0.91
C LYS A 59 -19.73 17.10 0.19
N VAL A 60 -18.89 16.07 0.20
CA VAL A 60 -18.86 15.04 1.23
C VAL A 60 -17.43 14.74 1.64
N ALA A 61 -17.24 14.28 2.88
CA ALA A 61 -16.04 13.62 3.36
C ALA A 61 -16.31 12.11 3.46
N LEU A 62 -15.26 11.31 3.28
CA LEU A 62 -15.31 9.87 3.52
C LEU A 62 -14.89 9.57 4.97
N PRO A 63 -15.44 8.56 5.60
CA PRO A 63 -16.49 7.64 5.13
C PRO A 63 -17.85 8.32 4.87
N HIS A 64 -18.55 7.91 3.79
CA HIS A 64 -19.85 8.44 3.43
C HIS A 64 -20.82 7.33 3.02
N THR A 65 -22.03 7.39 3.58
CA THR A 65 -23.12 6.46 3.30
C THR A 65 -24.39 7.25 3.01
N TRP A 66 -24.95 7.10 1.82
CA TRP A 66 -26.13 7.89 1.41
C TRP A 66 -27.45 7.44 2.02
N ASN A 67 -27.49 6.26 2.63
CA ASN A 67 -28.66 5.68 3.28
C ASN A 67 -28.44 5.40 4.78
N ALA A 68 -27.53 6.14 5.42
CA ALA A 68 -27.16 5.96 6.83
C ALA A 68 -28.37 6.05 7.80
N VAL A 69 -29.35 6.88 7.47
CA VAL A 69 -30.51 7.15 8.33
C VAL A 69 -31.78 6.40 7.90
N ASP A 70 -31.75 5.66 6.80
CA ASP A 70 -32.97 5.05 6.24
C ASP A 70 -33.59 4.04 7.22
N ALA A 71 -32.78 3.23 7.91
CA ALA A 71 -33.27 2.30 8.93
C ALA A 71 -33.94 2.99 10.13
N LEU A 72 -33.55 4.23 10.43
CA LEU A 72 -34.10 5.02 11.54
C LEU A 72 -35.37 5.81 11.14
N SER A 73 -35.62 5.93 9.84
CA SER A 73 -36.73 6.72 9.30
C SER A 73 -38.10 5.99 9.28
N GLY A 74 -38.12 4.71 9.71
CA GLY A 74 -39.30 3.85 9.66
C GLY A 74 -39.76 3.48 8.23
N LYS A 75 -38.92 3.70 7.23
CA LYS A 75 -39.17 3.28 5.85
C LYS A 75 -38.89 1.80 5.69
N PRO A 76 -39.71 1.05 4.91
CA PRO A 76 -39.51 -0.39 4.74
C PRO A 76 -38.27 -0.74 3.91
N ASP A 77 -37.75 0.21 3.12
CA ASP A 77 -36.63 -0.01 2.20
C ASP A 77 -35.54 1.03 2.37
N TYR A 78 -34.31 0.58 2.10
CA TYR A 78 -33.14 1.46 2.00
C TYR A 78 -33.00 2.04 0.60
N LYS A 79 -32.50 3.28 0.50
CA LYS A 79 -32.21 3.89 -0.79
C LYS A 79 -31.11 3.11 -1.49
N ARG A 80 -31.47 2.46 -2.60
CA ARG A 80 -30.56 1.73 -3.47
C ARG A 80 -30.35 2.50 -4.78
N GLY A 81 -29.24 2.26 -5.45
CA GLY A 81 -28.92 2.86 -6.73
C GLY A 81 -27.43 3.14 -6.93
N ILE A 82 -27.15 4.00 -7.90
CA ILE A 82 -25.80 4.35 -8.30
C ILE A 82 -25.46 5.75 -7.79
N GLY A 83 -24.44 5.83 -6.92
CA GLY A 83 -23.83 7.06 -6.45
C GLY A 83 -22.50 7.33 -7.14
N ASN A 84 -22.27 8.56 -7.57
CA ASN A 84 -21.04 9.01 -8.20
C ASN A 84 -20.30 9.93 -7.24
N TYR A 85 -19.04 9.57 -6.96
CA TYR A 85 -18.10 10.37 -6.19
C TYR A 85 -17.04 10.91 -7.16
N SER A 86 -16.90 12.21 -7.23
CA SER A 86 -15.87 12.83 -8.08
C SER A 86 -14.91 13.69 -7.27
N ARG A 87 -13.65 13.70 -7.66
CA ARG A 87 -12.61 14.47 -7.00
C ARG A 87 -11.53 14.88 -7.99
N SER A 88 -11.04 16.12 -7.87
CA SER A 88 -9.83 16.57 -8.55
C SER A 88 -8.61 16.23 -7.68
N LEU A 89 -7.65 15.50 -8.25
CA LEU A 89 -6.42 15.06 -7.59
C LEU A 89 -5.22 15.70 -8.28
N PHE A 90 -4.50 16.58 -7.59
CA PHE A 90 -3.19 17.05 -8.07
C PHE A 90 -2.13 15.98 -7.79
N VAL A 91 -1.39 15.57 -8.84
CA VAL A 91 -0.30 14.59 -8.75
C VAL A 91 1.01 15.30 -8.99
N PRO A 92 1.90 15.45 -7.98
CA PRO A 92 3.17 16.14 -8.15
C PRO A 92 4.06 15.48 -9.22
N ALA A 93 4.82 16.27 -9.98
CA ALA A 93 5.80 15.74 -10.94
C ALA A 93 6.89 14.89 -10.25
N SER A 94 7.21 15.18 -8.98
CA SER A 94 8.19 14.43 -8.19
C SER A 94 7.77 12.98 -7.85
N TRP A 95 6.52 12.61 -8.12
CA TRP A 95 6.06 11.23 -7.96
C TRP A 95 6.32 10.36 -9.19
N GLN A 96 6.78 10.95 -10.29
CA GLN A 96 7.18 10.20 -11.48
C GLN A 96 8.31 9.21 -11.12
N GLY A 97 8.20 7.98 -11.60
CA GLY A 97 9.11 6.89 -11.23
C GLY A 97 8.74 6.17 -9.92
N ARG A 98 7.59 6.50 -9.32
CA ARG A 98 7.00 5.74 -8.21
C ARG A 98 5.76 4.99 -8.70
N ARG A 99 5.48 3.82 -8.11
CA ARG A 99 4.19 3.15 -8.30
C ARG A 99 3.15 3.82 -7.42
N ILE A 100 1.99 4.08 -7.99
CA ILE A 100 0.88 4.78 -7.33
C ILE A 100 -0.37 3.94 -7.43
N PHE A 101 -0.96 3.66 -6.28
CA PHE A 101 -2.19 2.88 -6.16
C PHE A 101 -3.25 3.69 -5.44
N ILE A 102 -4.52 3.48 -5.77
CA ILE A 102 -5.64 3.94 -4.95
C ILE A 102 -6.26 2.73 -4.25
N ARG A 103 -6.29 2.77 -2.92
CA ARG A 103 -6.82 1.71 -2.06
C ARG A 103 -8.09 2.19 -1.39
N PHE A 104 -9.12 1.37 -1.50
CA PHE A 104 -10.38 1.51 -0.80
C PHE A 104 -10.44 0.48 0.32
N GLU A 105 -10.79 0.87 1.53
CA GLU A 105 -10.98 -0.06 2.64
C GLU A 105 -12.33 -0.74 2.60
N GLY A 106 -13.29 -0.20 1.84
CA GLY A 106 -14.59 -0.77 1.55
C GLY A 106 -15.53 0.22 0.91
N ALA A 107 -16.27 -0.25 -0.08
CA ALA A 107 -17.38 0.46 -0.72
C ALA A 107 -18.45 -0.54 -1.12
N ASN A 108 -19.72 -0.23 -0.98
CA ASN A 108 -20.80 -1.22 -1.13
C ASN A 108 -21.78 -0.82 -2.26
N THR A 109 -22.00 -1.74 -3.22
CA THR A 109 -21.64 -3.18 -3.32
C THR A 109 -20.65 -3.42 -4.44
N THR A 110 -20.81 -2.76 -5.59
CA THR A 110 -19.88 -2.78 -6.72
C THR A 110 -19.32 -1.39 -6.95
N THR A 111 -18.09 -1.32 -7.39
CA THR A 111 -17.37 -0.05 -7.54
C THR A 111 -16.59 -0.02 -8.84
N ASP A 112 -16.91 0.93 -9.71
CA ASP A 112 -16.14 1.28 -10.90
C ASP A 112 -15.26 2.50 -10.62
N LEU A 113 -14.00 2.43 -10.99
CA LEU A 113 -13.07 3.55 -10.96
C LEU A 113 -12.79 4.08 -12.35
N PHE A 114 -12.89 5.40 -12.51
CA PHE A 114 -12.49 6.12 -13.71
C PHE A 114 -11.44 7.18 -13.36
N LEU A 115 -10.45 7.33 -14.23
CA LEU A 115 -9.41 8.35 -14.14
C LEU A 115 -9.34 9.11 -15.47
N ASN A 116 -9.51 10.42 -15.42
CA ASN A 116 -9.48 11.28 -16.62
C ASN A 116 -10.45 10.80 -17.73
N GLY A 117 -11.63 10.32 -17.31
CA GLY A 117 -12.67 9.78 -18.20
C GLY A 117 -12.44 8.35 -18.70
N LYS A 118 -11.30 7.72 -18.40
CA LYS A 118 -11.00 6.34 -18.78
C LYS A 118 -11.38 5.39 -17.65
N HIS A 119 -12.05 4.29 -17.95
CA HIS A 119 -12.32 3.21 -17.01
C HIS A 119 -11.02 2.49 -16.61
N ILE A 120 -10.77 2.37 -15.32
CA ILE A 120 -9.56 1.76 -14.75
C ILE A 120 -9.82 0.31 -14.34
N GLY A 121 -10.98 0.06 -13.74
CA GLY A 121 -11.37 -1.27 -13.29
C GLY A 121 -12.64 -1.26 -12.46
N GLU A 122 -13.16 -2.45 -12.19
CA GLU A 122 -14.32 -2.73 -11.36
C GLU A 122 -13.92 -3.59 -10.16
N HIS A 123 -14.54 -3.35 -9.01
CA HIS A 123 -14.52 -4.24 -7.86
C HIS A 123 -15.94 -4.68 -7.54
N ARG A 124 -16.13 -6.00 -7.30
CA ARG A 124 -17.40 -6.62 -6.94
C ARG A 124 -17.29 -7.24 -5.56
N GLY A 125 -18.07 -6.71 -4.62
CA GLY A 125 -18.07 -7.10 -3.21
C GLY A 125 -18.06 -5.88 -2.29
N GLY A 126 -18.92 -5.91 -1.25
CA GLY A 126 -19.16 -4.72 -0.43
C GLY A 126 -18.23 -4.55 0.76
N TYR A 127 -17.50 -5.59 1.20
CA TYR A 127 -16.92 -5.63 2.54
C TYR A 127 -15.40 -5.76 2.59
N GLY A 128 -14.79 -6.26 1.53
CA GLY A 128 -13.34 -6.37 1.40
C GLY A 128 -12.68 -5.06 0.99
N ALA A 129 -11.42 -4.88 1.36
CA ALA A 129 -10.58 -3.84 0.78
C ALA A 129 -10.22 -4.22 -0.66
N PHE A 130 -10.04 -3.20 -1.52
CA PHE A 130 -9.61 -3.37 -2.90
C PHE A 130 -8.71 -2.22 -3.34
N ILE A 131 -8.00 -2.44 -4.45
CA ILE A 131 -6.94 -1.54 -4.90
C ILE A 131 -6.85 -1.52 -6.42
N PHE A 132 -6.52 -0.36 -6.98
CA PHE A 132 -6.21 -0.20 -8.39
C PHE A 132 -4.87 0.49 -8.56
N GLU A 133 -4.05 0.03 -9.49
CA GLU A 133 -2.81 0.71 -9.87
C GLU A 133 -3.10 1.84 -10.89
N LEU A 134 -2.57 3.02 -10.61
CA LEU A 134 -2.76 4.23 -11.40
C LEU A 134 -1.49 4.69 -12.13
N THR A 135 -0.33 4.12 -11.86
CA THR A 135 1.01 4.57 -12.22
C THR A 135 1.09 5.13 -13.65
N ASP A 136 0.77 4.31 -14.65
CA ASP A 136 0.90 4.68 -16.08
C ASP A 136 -0.32 5.44 -16.63
N LYS A 137 -1.28 5.76 -15.78
CA LYS A 137 -2.56 6.38 -16.17
C LYS A 137 -2.69 7.82 -15.67
N LEU A 138 -1.75 8.24 -14.79
CA LEU A 138 -1.72 9.57 -14.18
C LEU A 138 -1.02 10.59 -15.09
N ILE A 139 -1.50 11.83 -15.03
CA ILE A 139 -0.81 12.99 -15.58
C ILE A 139 -0.04 13.63 -14.44
N TYR A 140 1.29 13.51 -14.48
CA TYR A 140 2.18 14.06 -13.46
C TYR A 140 2.36 15.58 -13.63
N GLY A 141 2.48 16.30 -12.52
CA GLY A 141 2.56 17.76 -12.49
C GLY A 141 1.21 18.46 -12.75
N ALA A 142 0.10 17.72 -12.78
CA ALA A 142 -1.21 18.23 -13.17
C ALA A 142 -2.34 17.69 -12.30
N LYS A 143 -3.53 18.29 -12.46
CA LYS A 143 -4.78 17.79 -11.86
C LYS A 143 -5.33 16.64 -12.70
N ASN A 144 -5.66 15.55 -12.02
CA ASN A 144 -6.34 14.37 -12.56
C ASN A 144 -7.77 14.34 -12.03
N GLN A 145 -8.72 13.87 -12.83
CA GLN A 145 -10.12 13.74 -12.43
C GLN A 145 -10.40 12.28 -12.05
N LEU A 146 -10.70 12.05 -10.77
CA LEU A 146 -11.19 10.77 -10.27
C LEU A 146 -12.72 10.79 -10.31
N LEU A 147 -13.31 9.68 -10.81
CA LEU A 147 -14.72 9.37 -10.66
C LEU A 147 -14.86 7.94 -10.14
N VAL A 148 -15.51 7.78 -9.02
CA VAL A 148 -15.84 6.50 -8.41
C VAL A 148 -17.34 6.32 -8.47
N ARG A 149 -17.80 5.32 -9.21
CA ARG A 149 -19.21 4.95 -9.30
C ARG A 149 -19.45 3.77 -8.36
N VAL A 150 -20.29 3.96 -7.36
CA VAL A 150 -20.68 2.90 -6.41
C VAL A 150 -22.13 2.55 -6.62
N ASN A 151 -22.45 1.25 -6.69
CA ASN A 151 -23.79 0.75 -6.88
C ASN A 151 -24.14 -0.25 -5.77
N ASN A 152 -25.21 0.05 -4.98
CA ASN A 152 -25.76 -0.86 -3.99
C ASN A 152 -27.14 -1.43 -4.40
N ALA A 153 -27.52 -1.32 -5.66
CA ALA A 153 -28.67 -2.04 -6.17
C ALA A 153 -28.45 -3.56 -6.05
N GLU A 154 -29.52 -4.30 -5.94
CA GLU A 154 -29.49 -5.75 -5.88
C GLU A 154 -28.82 -6.33 -7.14
N GLN A 155 -27.88 -7.26 -6.95
CA GLN A 155 -27.18 -7.96 -7.99
C GLN A 155 -27.06 -9.42 -7.59
N LEU A 156 -27.64 -10.31 -8.39
CA LEU A 156 -27.78 -11.73 -8.07
C LEU A 156 -26.46 -12.48 -7.88
N ASP A 157 -25.37 -11.92 -8.40
CA ASP A 157 -24.02 -12.50 -8.35
C ASP A 157 -23.08 -11.84 -7.32
N VAL A 158 -23.61 -10.92 -6.49
CA VAL A 158 -22.84 -10.24 -5.43
C VAL A 158 -23.53 -10.40 -4.07
N MET A 159 -22.88 -11.13 -3.19
CA MET A 159 -23.39 -11.38 -1.83
C MET A 159 -23.22 -10.15 -0.91
N PRO A 160 -24.07 -9.99 0.11
CA PRO A 160 -25.27 -10.77 0.40
C PRO A 160 -26.47 -10.30 -0.44
N LEU A 161 -27.33 -11.24 -0.82
CA LEU A 161 -28.56 -10.94 -1.58
C LEU A 161 -29.66 -10.40 -0.67
N VAL A 162 -29.85 -11.03 0.48
CA VAL A 162 -30.89 -10.72 1.48
C VAL A 162 -30.28 -10.78 2.87
N GLY A 163 -30.79 -9.98 3.79
CA GLY A 163 -30.42 -9.98 5.21
C GLY A 163 -31.25 -8.99 5.99
N ASP A 164 -31.30 -9.16 7.32
CA ASP A 164 -31.97 -8.29 8.27
C ASP A 164 -31.08 -7.14 8.78
N PHE A 165 -30.17 -6.68 7.92
CA PHE A 165 -29.25 -5.59 8.20
C PHE A 165 -29.20 -4.57 7.04
N ASN A 166 -28.72 -3.37 7.32
CA ASN A 166 -28.59 -2.31 6.33
C ASN A 166 -27.59 -2.66 5.22
N PHE A 167 -28.03 -2.55 3.98
CA PHE A 167 -27.17 -2.55 2.80
C PHE A 167 -26.68 -1.12 2.55
N TYR A 168 -25.72 -0.67 3.34
CA TYR A 168 -25.17 0.66 3.20
C TYR A 168 -24.61 0.89 1.81
N GLY A 169 -25.04 1.97 1.16
CA GLY A 169 -24.54 2.36 -0.14
C GLY A 169 -23.51 3.48 -0.02
N GLY A 170 -22.38 3.34 -0.73
CA GLY A 170 -21.37 4.38 -0.77
C GLY A 170 -19.95 3.90 -0.40
N ILE A 171 -19.06 4.86 -0.32
CA ILE A 171 -17.68 4.65 0.15
C ILE A 171 -17.68 4.82 1.68
N TYR A 172 -18.00 3.75 2.39
CA TYR A 172 -18.27 3.79 3.82
C TYR A 172 -17.04 3.54 4.70
N ARG A 173 -15.85 3.42 4.07
CA ARG A 173 -14.52 3.33 4.71
C ARG A 173 -13.54 4.28 4.04
N ASN A 174 -12.33 4.36 4.59
CA ASN A 174 -11.30 5.26 4.12
C ASN A 174 -10.81 4.92 2.70
N VAL A 175 -10.33 5.96 2.02
CA VAL A 175 -9.63 5.86 0.74
C VAL A 175 -8.26 6.52 0.87
N ALA A 176 -7.23 5.91 0.31
CA ALA A 176 -5.88 6.45 0.32
C ALA A 176 -5.13 6.15 -0.98
N LEU A 177 -4.17 7.00 -1.33
CA LEU A 177 -3.11 6.63 -2.26
C LEU A 177 -2.00 5.91 -1.49
N LEU A 178 -1.48 4.86 -2.12
CA LEU A 178 -0.24 4.21 -1.70
C LEU A 178 0.83 4.53 -2.74
N LEU A 179 1.97 5.05 -2.30
CA LEU A 179 3.14 5.29 -3.14
C LEU A 179 4.23 4.30 -2.73
N THR A 180 4.79 3.59 -3.70
CA THR A 180 5.88 2.64 -3.48
C THR A 180 6.99 2.85 -4.51
N ASN A 181 8.14 2.24 -4.30
CA ASN A 181 9.12 2.03 -5.37
C ASN A 181 8.62 0.92 -6.31
N ASP A 182 9.29 0.73 -7.45
CA ASP A 182 8.96 -0.33 -8.40
C ASP A 182 9.05 -1.69 -7.71
N VAL A 183 10.19 -2.00 -7.11
CA VAL A 183 10.34 -3.18 -6.27
C VAL A 183 9.82 -2.87 -4.87
N CYS A 184 8.82 -3.61 -4.44
CA CYS A 184 8.15 -3.35 -3.16
C CYS A 184 7.47 -4.60 -2.59
N ILE A 185 7.05 -4.52 -1.34
CA ILE A 185 6.05 -5.43 -0.80
C ILE A 185 4.73 -5.16 -1.52
N SER A 186 4.18 -6.17 -2.19
CA SER A 186 3.03 -6.02 -3.07
C SER A 186 1.77 -5.58 -2.31
N PRO A 187 1.11 -4.51 -2.73
CA PRO A 187 -0.23 -4.18 -2.25
C PRO A 187 -1.33 -4.87 -3.06
N LEU A 188 -0.99 -5.61 -4.13
CA LEU A 188 -1.93 -6.20 -5.09
C LEU A 188 -2.50 -7.55 -4.62
N ASP A 189 -1.96 -8.13 -3.56
CA ASP A 189 -2.49 -9.35 -2.97
C ASP A 189 -3.73 -9.02 -2.13
N TYR A 190 -4.90 -8.96 -2.77
CA TYR A 190 -6.21 -8.61 -2.19
C TYR A 190 -6.21 -7.30 -1.39
N ALA A 191 -5.44 -6.30 -1.81
CA ALA A 191 -5.26 -5.03 -1.08
C ALA A 191 -4.78 -5.20 0.37
N SER A 192 -4.18 -6.35 0.71
CA SER A 192 -3.60 -6.65 2.01
C SER A 192 -2.29 -5.88 2.23
N PRO A 193 -1.71 -5.92 3.42
CA PRO A 193 -0.36 -5.38 3.65
C PRO A 193 0.74 -6.07 2.84
N GLY A 194 0.46 -7.25 2.25
CA GLY A 194 1.43 -8.08 1.53
C GLY A 194 2.33 -8.89 2.45
N ILE A 195 1.97 -9.00 3.74
CA ILE A 195 2.71 -9.75 4.76
C ILE A 195 1.72 -10.59 5.56
N TYR A 196 2.04 -11.88 5.74
CA TYR A 196 1.24 -12.82 6.51
C TYR A 196 2.11 -13.53 7.53
N LEU A 197 1.71 -13.49 8.79
CA LEU A 197 2.38 -14.20 9.88
C LEU A 197 1.60 -15.47 10.19
N ARG A 198 2.25 -16.61 9.99
CA ARG A 198 1.66 -17.92 10.29
C ARG A 198 2.42 -18.61 11.41
N GLN A 199 1.75 -18.81 12.51
CA GLN A 199 2.26 -19.60 13.61
C GLN A 199 2.16 -21.09 13.25
N THR A 200 3.26 -21.82 13.34
CA THR A 200 3.31 -23.25 12.99
C THR A 200 3.43 -24.13 14.24
N LYS A 201 3.98 -23.58 15.31
CA LYS A 201 4.03 -24.19 16.64
C LYS A 201 3.98 -23.08 17.69
N VAL A 202 3.19 -23.26 18.75
CA VAL A 202 3.16 -22.31 19.88
C VAL A 202 3.00 -23.11 21.17
N ASP A 203 3.97 -22.97 22.07
CA ASP A 203 3.94 -23.48 23.42
C ASP A 203 4.72 -22.54 24.37
N ALA A 204 4.79 -22.89 25.65
CA ALA A 204 5.50 -22.08 26.65
C ALA A 204 7.03 -22.00 26.41
N GLN A 205 7.60 -22.88 25.60
CA GLN A 205 9.05 -22.91 25.31
C GLN A 205 9.40 -22.18 24.04
N GLN A 206 8.52 -22.21 23.04
CA GLN A 206 8.77 -21.56 21.75
C GLN A 206 7.51 -21.25 20.96
N ALA A 207 7.60 -20.22 20.12
CA ALA A 207 6.66 -19.93 19.04
C ALA A 207 7.40 -19.89 17.73
N ASP A 208 7.11 -20.85 16.84
CA ASP A 208 7.66 -20.89 15.48
C ASP A 208 6.71 -20.18 14.53
N VAL A 209 7.22 -19.18 13.85
CA VAL A 209 6.45 -18.30 12.97
C VAL A 209 7.08 -18.26 11.58
N LYS A 210 6.26 -18.24 10.57
CA LYS A 210 6.66 -17.98 9.17
C LYS A 210 6.08 -16.65 8.73
N ALA A 211 6.94 -15.69 8.39
CA ALA A 211 6.54 -14.46 7.71
C ALA A 211 6.54 -14.72 6.19
N ASP A 212 5.37 -14.79 5.59
CA ASP A 212 5.21 -14.80 4.14
C ASP A 212 5.11 -13.36 3.64
N VAL A 213 6.06 -12.95 2.80
CA VAL A 213 6.14 -11.61 2.22
C VAL A 213 5.87 -11.71 0.73
N MET A 214 4.87 -10.97 0.24
CA MET A 214 4.53 -10.87 -1.17
C MET A 214 5.35 -9.73 -1.78
N LEU A 215 6.17 -10.03 -2.79
CA LEU A 215 7.06 -9.06 -3.43
C LEU A 215 6.69 -8.84 -4.90
N ASP A 216 6.84 -7.59 -5.35
CA ASP A 216 6.72 -7.18 -6.75
C ASP A 216 8.06 -6.72 -7.29
N ASN A 217 8.34 -7.08 -8.53
CA ASN A 217 9.36 -6.50 -9.39
C ASN A 217 8.78 -6.33 -10.80
N PRO A 218 8.08 -5.23 -11.12
CA PRO A 218 7.51 -4.99 -12.44
C PRO A 218 8.56 -4.62 -13.50
N THR A 219 9.82 -4.43 -13.11
CA THR A 219 10.88 -4.01 -14.05
C THR A 219 11.29 -5.14 -14.99
N ASP A 220 11.94 -4.79 -16.09
CA ASP A 220 12.49 -5.72 -17.08
C ASP A 220 13.83 -6.38 -16.65
N LYS A 221 14.27 -6.10 -15.42
CA LYS A 221 15.54 -6.60 -14.87
C LYS A 221 15.32 -7.42 -13.62
N THR A 222 16.09 -8.50 -13.48
CA THR A 222 16.21 -9.21 -12.20
C THR A 222 16.80 -8.27 -11.15
N GLN A 223 16.21 -8.28 -9.96
CA GLN A 223 16.63 -7.45 -8.82
C GLN A 223 17.05 -8.30 -7.65
N GLN A 224 18.11 -7.87 -6.96
CA GLN A 224 18.54 -8.47 -5.70
C GLN A 224 18.05 -7.57 -4.57
N VAL A 225 17.21 -8.11 -3.67
CA VAL A 225 16.64 -7.37 -2.55
C VAL A 225 16.96 -8.04 -1.23
N GLU A 226 17.10 -7.25 -0.18
CA GLU A 226 17.17 -7.74 1.18
C GLU A 226 15.84 -7.49 1.89
N VAL A 227 15.27 -8.55 2.45
CA VAL A 227 14.06 -8.47 3.26
C VAL A 227 14.44 -8.76 4.71
N ALA A 228 14.14 -7.82 5.59
CA ALA A 228 14.32 -7.95 7.03
C ALA A 228 12.98 -8.16 7.73
N VAL A 229 12.96 -9.10 8.67
CA VAL A 229 11.88 -9.28 9.64
C VAL A 229 12.44 -8.93 11.01
N GLU A 230 11.80 -7.99 11.69
CA GLU A 230 12.17 -7.57 13.03
C GLU A 230 10.99 -7.72 13.97
N VAL A 231 11.22 -8.38 15.13
CA VAL A 231 10.17 -8.65 16.13
C VAL A 231 10.48 -7.84 17.38
N PHE A 232 9.46 -7.14 17.89
CA PHE A 232 9.56 -6.32 19.08
C PHE A 232 8.69 -6.87 20.21
N SER A 233 9.23 -6.81 21.41
CA SER A 233 8.52 -6.99 22.69
C SER A 233 8.46 -5.62 23.37
N GLY A 234 7.31 -4.95 23.32
CA GLY A 234 7.23 -3.51 23.58
C GLY A 234 8.12 -2.76 22.57
N ASP A 235 9.02 -1.92 23.07
CA ASP A 235 9.96 -1.15 22.22
C ASP A 235 11.30 -1.86 22.01
N LYS A 236 11.50 -3.04 22.61
CA LYS A 236 12.75 -3.79 22.48
C LYS A 236 12.71 -4.73 21.29
N SER A 237 13.63 -4.57 20.34
CA SER A 237 13.90 -5.56 19.29
C SER A 237 14.49 -6.83 19.90
N ILE A 238 13.82 -7.96 19.69
CA ILE A 238 14.22 -9.29 20.23
C ILE A 238 14.66 -10.26 19.15
N ILE A 239 14.25 -10.04 17.90
CA ILE A 239 14.65 -10.84 16.74
C ILE A 239 14.83 -9.88 15.56
N LYS A 240 15.94 -10.05 14.86
CA LYS A 240 16.17 -9.45 13.56
C LYS A 240 16.71 -10.50 12.62
N GLN A 241 15.96 -10.82 11.57
CA GLN A 241 16.32 -11.80 10.57
C GLN A 241 16.27 -11.17 9.19
N GLN A 242 17.32 -11.41 8.40
CA GLN A 242 17.45 -10.87 7.04
C GLN A 242 17.58 -12.02 6.05
N LYS A 243 17.04 -11.83 4.86
CA LYS A 243 17.14 -12.77 3.76
C LYS A 243 17.35 -12.02 2.45
N SER A 244 18.43 -12.36 1.76
CA SER A 244 18.65 -11.90 0.40
C SER A 244 17.79 -12.71 -0.57
N ILE A 245 17.05 -12.01 -1.44
CA ILE A 245 16.10 -12.61 -2.35
C ILE A 245 16.37 -12.09 -3.76
N ARG A 246 16.48 -13.00 -4.70
CA ARG A 246 16.52 -12.70 -6.12
C ARG A 246 15.09 -12.69 -6.65
N LEU A 247 14.66 -11.53 -7.15
CA LEU A 247 13.38 -11.34 -7.82
C LEU A 247 13.59 -11.28 -9.32
N GLU A 248 13.01 -12.21 -10.04
CA GLU A 248 13.06 -12.21 -11.50
C GLU A 248 12.36 -10.99 -12.09
N ALA A 249 12.74 -10.63 -13.32
CA ALA A 249 12.06 -9.60 -14.08
C ALA A 249 10.56 -9.89 -14.22
N GLN A 250 9.72 -8.86 -14.19
CA GLN A 250 8.24 -8.96 -14.32
C GLN A 250 7.58 -9.88 -13.26
N ALA A 251 8.23 -10.08 -12.12
CA ALA A 251 7.70 -10.90 -11.04
C ALA A 251 6.67 -10.10 -10.22
N MET A 252 5.42 -10.55 -10.21
CA MET A 252 4.33 -9.91 -9.48
C MET A 252 3.75 -10.84 -8.42
N VAL A 253 3.49 -10.30 -7.23
CA VAL A 253 2.89 -11.00 -6.06
C VAL A 253 3.62 -12.31 -5.75
N LYS A 254 4.96 -12.28 -5.76
CA LYS A 254 5.77 -13.49 -5.47
C LYS A 254 5.96 -13.66 -3.98
N LYS A 255 5.52 -14.83 -3.50
CA LYS A 255 5.63 -15.19 -2.08
C LYS A 255 7.04 -15.64 -1.72
N HIS A 256 7.60 -15.04 -0.67
CA HIS A 256 8.85 -15.44 -0.03
C HIS A 256 8.63 -15.65 1.47
N THR A 257 9.13 -16.77 1.98
CA THR A 257 8.94 -17.13 3.39
C THR A 257 10.23 -16.91 4.18
N ILE A 258 10.11 -16.25 5.32
CA ILE A 258 11.19 -16.01 6.28
C ILE A 258 10.73 -16.62 7.62
N PRO A 259 11.28 -17.77 8.05
CA PRO A 259 10.95 -18.37 9.33
C PRO A 259 11.74 -17.70 10.46
N PHE A 260 11.11 -17.60 11.63
CA PHE A 260 11.76 -17.21 12.88
C PHE A 260 11.11 -17.89 14.09
N THR A 261 11.85 -17.93 15.21
CA THR A 261 11.37 -18.55 16.45
C THR A 261 11.52 -17.58 17.62
N ILE A 262 10.44 -17.36 18.36
CA ILE A 262 10.46 -16.65 19.63
C ILE A 262 10.64 -17.68 20.74
N ARG A 263 11.73 -17.62 21.48
CA ARG A 263 12.00 -18.53 22.62
C ARG A 263 11.34 -18.01 23.88
N ARG A 264 10.68 -18.90 24.65
CA ARG A 264 9.89 -18.59 25.85
C ARG A 264 8.98 -17.37 25.60
N PRO A 265 8.04 -17.48 24.63
CA PRO A 265 7.20 -16.36 24.26
C PRO A 265 6.29 -15.96 25.44
N HIS A 266 6.06 -14.65 25.57
CA HIS A 266 4.97 -14.14 26.38
C HIS A 266 3.67 -14.38 25.59
N LEU A 267 2.89 -15.34 26.03
CA LEU A 267 1.66 -15.75 25.33
C LEU A 267 0.51 -14.81 25.67
N TRP A 268 -0.27 -14.46 24.66
CA TRP A 268 -1.51 -13.73 24.85
C TRP A 268 -2.53 -14.57 25.64
N ASN A 269 -3.17 -13.98 26.65
CA ASN A 269 -4.17 -14.63 27.50
C ASN A 269 -5.44 -13.77 27.66
N GLY A 270 -6.11 -13.51 26.55
CA GLY A 270 -7.38 -12.77 26.53
C GLY A 270 -7.27 -11.39 27.19
N THR A 271 -8.27 -11.04 27.97
CA THR A 271 -8.31 -9.79 28.74
C THR A 271 -7.45 -9.79 29.99
N GLN A 272 -6.99 -10.94 30.44
CA GLN A 272 -6.16 -11.09 31.67
C GLN A 272 -4.70 -10.65 31.37
N ASP A 273 -4.21 -11.00 30.19
CA ASP A 273 -2.86 -10.67 29.75
C ASP A 273 -2.83 -10.50 28.22
N PRO A 274 -3.24 -9.33 27.70
CA PRO A 274 -3.41 -9.06 26.28
C PRO A 274 -2.09 -8.72 25.58
N PHE A 275 -1.01 -9.42 25.91
CA PHE A 275 0.31 -9.15 25.36
C PHE A 275 0.39 -9.50 23.87
N ILE A 276 0.95 -8.59 23.06
CA ILE A 276 1.19 -8.79 21.63
C ILE A 276 2.61 -8.40 21.24
N TYR A 277 3.19 -9.15 20.31
CA TYR A 277 4.43 -8.79 19.66
C TYR A 277 4.13 -7.88 18.46
N LYS A 278 5.03 -6.94 18.21
CA LYS A 278 5.04 -6.13 16.98
C LYS A 278 6.07 -6.73 16.03
N VAL A 279 5.67 -6.89 14.77
CA VAL A 279 6.54 -7.40 13.70
C VAL A 279 6.60 -6.40 12.56
#